data_0195e86fbba93c2bf1672e8460790c32
#
_entry.id   0195e86fbba93c2bf1672e8460790c32
#
_cell.length_a   1.000
_cell.length_b   1.000
_cell.length_c   1.000
_cell.angle_alpha   90.00
_cell.angle_beta   90.00
_cell.angle_gamma   90.00
#
_symmetry.space_group_name_H-M   'P 1'
#
loop_
_entity.id
_entity.type
_entity.pdbx_description
1 polymer ?
#
loop_
_entity_poly.entity_id
_entity_poly.type
_entity_poly.pdbx_seq_one_letter_code
_entity_poly.pdbx_strand_id
1 'polypeptide(L)'
;MRTPWGYEAENLGPIITLNQFHAITDCAYMDNPRVESALLAASQAIRNYCGWHISPSVKCTAYPEGGAIVAKLPAGYVSEIVKITEDGSELSSDDYEWRRDGLLKRAFPHKWSSKWDSIKAEYMAGYEAEAVPDLVEAICAITTGVMSVSAGVISESADGVSISYSQSASSIAAGLTAAQKSALESYKVVSSHGA
;
A
#
# COMPACT_ATOMS: atom_id res chain seq x y z
N MET A 1 -11.54 -3.64 8.00
CA MET A 1 -10.44 -4.58 8.40
C MET A 1 -9.29 -3.74 8.93
N ARG A 2 -8.75 -4.09 10.11
CA ARG A 2 -7.58 -3.38 10.66
C ARG A 2 -6.32 -3.75 9.87
N THR A 3 -5.60 -2.75 9.41
CA THR A 3 -4.35 -2.92 8.66
C THR A 3 -3.15 -2.95 9.61
N PRO A 4 -1.99 -3.50 9.20
CA PRO A 4 -0.77 -3.44 10.00
C PRO A 4 -0.18 -2.02 10.09
N TRP A 5 -0.71 -1.06 9.33
CA TRP A 5 -0.20 0.33 9.25
C TRP A 5 -0.97 1.31 10.15
N GLY A 6 -1.78 0.81 11.11
CA GLY A 6 -2.41 1.64 12.15
C GLY A 6 -3.75 2.27 11.78
N TYR A 7 -4.41 1.82 10.71
CA TYR A 7 -5.77 2.26 10.34
C TYR A 7 -6.64 1.08 9.93
N GLU A 8 -7.92 1.33 9.78
CA GLU A 8 -8.89 0.38 9.23
C GLU A 8 -9.18 0.73 7.78
N ALA A 9 -9.23 -0.27 6.90
CA ALA A 9 -9.61 -0.11 5.50
C ALA A 9 -10.75 -1.04 5.15
N GLU A 10 -11.69 -0.55 4.34
CA GLU A 10 -12.82 -1.33 3.84
C GLU A 10 -12.42 -2.01 2.51
N ASN A 11 -12.73 -3.32 2.39
CA ASN A 11 -12.59 -4.09 1.14
C ASN A 11 -11.20 -4.01 0.46
N LEU A 12 -10.14 -4.05 1.24
CA LEU A 12 -8.78 -4.01 0.73
C LEU A 12 -8.42 -5.31 0.00
N GLY A 13 -8.58 -5.30 -1.32
CA GLY A 13 -8.16 -6.36 -2.24
C GLY A 13 -6.68 -6.26 -2.66
N PRO A 14 -6.22 -7.01 -3.68
CA PRO A 14 -4.90 -6.83 -4.29
C PRO A 14 -4.77 -5.43 -4.92
N ILE A 15 -3.55 -4.99 -5.23
CA ILE A 15 -3.27 -3.69 -5.89
C ILE A 15 -3.93 -3.62 -7.26
N ILE A 16 -3.87 -4.72 -8.02
CA ILE A 16 -4.62 -4.92 -9.26
C ILE A 16 -5.45 -6.19 -9.16
N THR A 17 -6.55 -6.24 -9.88
CA THR A 17 -7.41 -7.43 -9.95
C THR A 17 -6.76 -8.54 -10.77
N LEU A 18 -7.21 -9.78 -10.58
CA LEU A 18 -6.78 -10.92 -11.39
C LEU A 18 -7.06 -10.70 -12.89
N ASN A 19 -8.21 -10.11 -13.22
CA ASN A 19 -8.57 -9.79 -14.60
C ASN A 19 -7.62 -8.76 -15.23
N GLN A 20 -7.24 -7.71 -14.47
CA GLN A 20 -6.25 -6.72 -14.94
C GLN A 20 -4.89 -7.38 -15.15
N PHE A 21 -4.45 -8.25 -14.24
CA PHE A 21 -3.20 -9.01 -14.40
C PHE A 21 -3.21 -9.87 -15.66
N HIS A 22 -4.29 -10.63 -15.91
CA HIS A 22 -4.42 -11.45 -17.11
C HIS A 22 -4.41 -10.60 -18.38
N ALA A 23 -5.10 -9.47 -18.39
CA ALA A 23 -5.11 -8.56 -19.55
C ALA A 23 -3.71 -7.99 -19.86
N ILE A 24 -2.92 -7.66 -18.85
CA ILE A 24 -1.57 -7.12 -19.03
C ILE A 24 -0.57 -8.20 -19.47
N THR A 25 -0.74 -9.44 -19.00
CA THR A 25 0.15 -10.56 -19.33
C THR A 25 -0.31 -11.40 -20.52
N ASP A 26 -1.22 -10.90 -21.33
CA ASP A 26 -1.81 -11.63 -22.48
C ASP A 26 -2.32 -13.04 -22.11
N CYS A 27 -2.91 -13.16 -20.91
CA CYS A 27 -3.41 -14.42 -20.35
C CYS A 27 -2.35 -15.53 -20.18
N ALA A 28 -1.06 -15.19 -20.16
CA ALA A 28 0.05 -16.16 -20.09
C ALA A 28 -0.03 -17.13 -18.90
N TYR A 29 -0.76 -16.77 -17.84
CA TYR A 29 -0.88 -17.54 -16.60
C TYR A 29 -2.32 -17.91 -16.24
N MET A 30 -3.27 -17.84 -17.18
CA MET A 30 -4.71 -17.99 -16.91
C MET A 30 -5.05 -19.32 -16.22
N ASP A 31 -4.39 -20.41 -16.61
CA ASP A 31 -4.64 -21.74 -16.05
C ASP A 31 -3.81 -22.08 -14.82
N ASN A 32 -3.01 -21.11 -14.29
CA ASN A 32 -2.15 -21.39 -13.16
C ASN A 32 -2.85 -21.05 -11.83
N PRO A 33 -3.19 -22.05 -10.98
CA PRO A 33 -3.93 -21.82 -9.74
C PRO A 33 -3.18 -21.00 -8.69
N ARG A 34 -1.87 -20.74 -8.89
CA ARG A 34 -1.03 -19.99 -7.95
C ARG A 34 -1.06 -18.47 -8.21
N VAL A 35 -1.61 -18.01 -9.35
CA VAL A 35 -1.56 -16.59 -9.75
C VAL A 35 -2.20 -15.69 -8.69
N GLU A 36 -3.39 -16.04 -8.22
CA GLU A 36 -4.11 -15.21 -7.25
C GLU A 36 -3.33 -15.07 -5.94
N SER A 37 -2.79 -16.16 -5.42
CA SER A 37 -1.97 -16.13 -4.21
C SER A 37 -0.66 -15.38 -4.39
N ALA A 38 -0.02 -15.48 -5.56
CA ALA A 38 1.19 -14.75 -5.88
C ALA A 38 0.92 -13.23 -6.00
N LEU A 39 -0.20 -12.85 -6.61
CA LEU A 39 -0.62 -11.46 -6.74
C LEU A 39 -0.94 -10.80 -5.38
N LEU A 40 -1.64 -11.54 -4.51
CA LEU A 40 -1.90 -11.08 -3.13
C LEU A 40 -0.61 -10.91 -2.34
N ALA A 41 0.31 -11.87 -2.42
CA ALA A 41 1.58 -11.81 -1.72
C ALA A 41 2.49 -10.69 -2.26
N ALA A 42 2.51 -10.45 -3.57
CA ALA A 42 3.22 -9.33 -4.18
C ALA A 42 2.64 -7.99 -3.73
N SER A 43 1.31 -7.86 -3.72
CA SER A 43 0.61 -6.67 -3.21
C SER A 43 0.97 -6.38 -1.76
N GLN A 44 0.99 -7.41 -0.92
CA GLN A 44 1.32 -7.26 0.49
C GLN A 44 2.79 -6.87 0.70
N ALA A 45 3.72 -7.42 -0.07
CA ALA A 45 5.14 -7.07 0.00
C ALA A 45 5.39 -5.60 -0.37
N ILE A 46 4.74 -5.10 -1.42
CA ILE A 46 4.81 -3.69 -1.83
C ILE A 46 4.24 -2.79 -0.74
N ARG A 47 3.07 -3.09 -0.21
CA ARG A 47 2.40 -2.32 0.85
C ARG A 47 3.22 -2.26 2.14
N ASN A 48 3.81 -3.38 2.54
CA ASN A 48 4.68 -3.44 3.71
C ASN A 48 5.93 -2.58 3.54
N TYR A 49 6.48 -2.54 2.32
CA TYR A 49 7.62 -1.69 2.01
C TYR A 49 7.24 -0.20 2.04
N CYS A 50 6.10 0.16 1.49
CA CYS A 50 5.64 1.55 1.39
C CYS A 50 4.97 2.06 2.68
N GLY A 51 4.55 1.18 3.59
CA GLY A 51 3.96 1.52 4.88
C GLY A 51 2.49 1.91 4.83
N TRP A 52 1.79 1.63 3.71
CA TRP A 52 0.35 1.85 3.52
C TRP A 52 -0.19 1.06 2.32
N HIS A 53 -1.50 1.11 2.06
CA HIS A 53 -2.13 0.24 1.06
C HIS A 53 -1.90 0.66 -0.41
N ILE A 54 -1.61 1.90 -0.71
CA ILE A 54 -1.34 2.56 -1.99
C ILE A 54 -2.51 2.50 -2.97
N SER A 55 -2.99 1.33 -3.30
CA SER A 55 -4.11 1.03 -4.21
C SER A 55 -4.86 -0.23 -3.70
N PRO A 56 -6.17 -0.33 -3.97
CA PRO A 56 -7.08 0.62 -4.60
C PRO A 56 -7.44 1.82 -3.70
N SER A 57 -8.17 2.81 -4.25
CA SER A 57 -8.79 3.86 -3.46
C SER A 57 -9.94 3.28 -2.63
N VAL A 58 -9.84 3.39 -1.29
CA VAL A 58 -10.80 2.79 -0.36
C VAL A 58 -11.08 3.73 0.81
N LYS A 59 -12.24 3.52 1.44
CA LYS A 59 -12.56 4.21 2.69
C LYS A 59 -11.71 3.68 3.82
N CYS A 60 -11.06 4.61 4.52
CA CYS A 60 -10.18 4.37 5.65
C CYS A 60 -10.69 5.06 6.92
N THR A 61 -10.37 4.48 8.07
CA THR A 61 -10.57 5.09 9.38
C THR A 61 -9.27 5.02 10.16
N ALA A 62 -8.79 6.17 10.63
CA ALA A 62 -7.58 6.25 11.45
C ALA A 62 -7.80 7.12 12.69
N TYR A 63 -6.92 6.91 13.67
CA TYR A 63 -6.86 7.67 14.91
C TYR A 63 -5.46 8.33 15.00
N PRO A 64 -5.25 9.46 14.29
CA PRO A 64 -3.96 10.13 14.28
C PRO A 64 -3.64 10.73 15.66
N GLU A 65 -2.34 10.85 15.95
CA GLU A 65 -1.88 11.49 17.18
C GLU A 65 -2.19 12.98 17.16
N GLY A 66 -2.70 13.47 18.28
CA GLY A 66 -3.02 14.88 18.50
C GLY A 66 -1.96 15.62 19.33
N GLY A 67 -2.38 16.69 20.01
CA GLY A 67 -1.53 17.52 20.87
C GLY A 67 -0.79 18.65 20.14
N ALA A 68 -0.66 18.58 18.83
CA ALA A 68 -0.08 19.62 17.97
C ALA A 68 -1.15 20.32 17.13
N ILE A 69 -0.76 21.37 16.38
CA ILE A 69 -1.65 22.03 15.40
C ILE A 69 -1.87 21.12 14.18
N VAL A 70 -0.87 20.31 13.84
CA VAL A 70 -0.90 19.41 12.69
C VAL A 70 -0.89 17.96 13.17
N ALA A 71 -1.82 17.15 12.64
CA ALA A 71 -1.86 15.69 12.77
C ALA A 71 -1.59 15.05 11.41
N LYS A 72 -1.10 13.80 11.38
CA LYS A 72 -0.76 13.08 10.15
C LYS A 72 -1.61 11.82 10.01
N LEU A 73 -2.30 11.68 8.90
CA LEU A 73 -2.95 10.42 8.51
C LEU A 73 -1.91 9.42 7.98
N PRO A 74 -2.08 8.14 8.25
CA PRO A 74 -1.16 7.08 7.79
C PRO A 74 -1.43 6.70 6.32
N ALA A 75 -1.39 7.68 5.43
CA ALA A 75 -1.60 7.53 4.00
C ALA A 75 -0.71 8.50 3.22
N GLY A 76 -0.23 8.07 2.05
CA GLY A 76 0.57 8.90 1.15
C GLY A 76 -0.27 9.75 0.21
N TYR A 77 -1.52 9.35 -0.01
CA TYR A 77 -2.48 10.10 -0.82
C TYR A 77 -3.90 9.95 -0.27
N VAL A 78 -4.52 11.09 0.01
CA VAL A 78 -5.91 11.24 0.45
C VAL A 78 -6.66 11.99 -0.63
N SER A 79 -7.75 11.45 -1.12
CA SER A 79 -8.59 12.09 -2.14
C SER A 79 -9.72 12.91 -1.51
N GLU A 80 -10.21 12.50 -0.35
CA GLU A 80 -11.35 13.12 0.33
C GLU A 80 -11.29 12.87 1.84
N ILE A 81 -11.70 13.87 2.63
CA ILE A 81 -12.04 13.69 4.04
C ILE A 81 -13.54 13.54 4.15
N VAL A 82 -13.99 12.36 4.58
CA VAL A 82 -15.42 12.06 4.74
C VAL A 82 -15.94 12.65 6.03
N LYS A 83 -15.19 12.48 7.14
CA LYS A 83 -15.61 12.92 8.47
C LYS A 83 -14.43 13.00 9.41
N ILE A 84 -14.39 14.04 10.24
CA ILE A 84 -13.49 14.12 11.38
C ILE A 84 -14.29 14.33 12.66
N THR A 85 -13.96 13.57 13.68
CA THR A 85 -14.47 13.79 15.04
C THR A 85 -13.30 14.04 16.00
N GLU A 86 -13.49 14.95 16.94
CA GLU A 86 -12.53 15.23 18.00
C GLU A 86 -13.26 15.18 19.35
N ASP A 87 -12.74 14.42 20.32
CA ASP A 87 -13.36 14.17 21.62
C ASP A 87 -14.86 13.75 21.50
N GLY A 88 -15.21 12.98 20.48
CA GLY A 88 -16.57 12.49 20.22
C GLY A 88 -17.49 13.47 19.47
N SER A 89 -17.05 14.72 19.24
CA SER A 89 -17.82 15.73 18.51
C SER A 89 -17.36 15.81 17.05
N GLU A 90 -18.32 15.88 16.12
CA GLU A 90 -18.01 16.08 14.70
C GLU A 90 -17.52 17.51 14.45
N LEU A 91 -16.46 17.63 13.68
CA LEU A 91 -15.93 18.93 13.27
C LEU A 91 -16.53 19.36 11.93
N SER A 92 -16.77 20.67 11.81
CA SER A 92 -17.14 21.26 10.54
C SER A 92 -15.91 21.44 9.63
N SER A 93 -16.12 21.62 8.33
CA SER A 93 -15.05 21.87 7.36
C SER A 93 -14.25 23.16 7.68
N ASP A 94 -14.81 24.10 8.42
CA ASP A 94 -14.16 25.35 8.80
C ASP A 94 -13.24 25.18 10.02
N ASP A 95 -13.37 24.06 10.73
CA ASP A 95 -12.59 23.76 11.92
C ASP A 95 -11.19 23.20 11.63
N TYR A 96 -10.89 22.82 10.37
CA TYR A 96 -9.61 22.25 9.97
C TYR A 96 -9.31 22.45 8.49
N GLU A 97 -8.05 22.40 8.16
CA GLU A 97 -7.53 22.31 6.78
C GLU A 97 -6.86 20.96 6.58
N TRP A 98 -6.86 20.46 5.35
CA TRP A 98 -6.17 19.21 5.04
C TRP A 98 -5.46 19.27 3.69
N ARG A 99 -4.51 18.35 3.50
CA ARG A 99 -3.75 18.21 2.27
C ARG A 99 -3.78 16.77 1.78
N ARG A 100 -3.61 16.60 0.49
CA ARG A 100 -3.61 15.29 -0.17
C ARG A 100 -2.54 14.32 0.34
N ASP A 101 -1.45 14.82 0.91
CA ASP A 101 -0.42 14.03 1.56
C ASP A 101 -0.80 13.55 2.98
N GLY A 102 -2.06 13.75 3.39
CA GLY A 102 -2.61 13.27 4.66
C GLY A 102 -2.32 14.18 5.85
N LEU A 103 -1.87 15.41 5.66
CA LEU A 103 -1.73 16.37 6.74
C LEU A 103 -3.09 16.99 7.08
N LEU A 104 -3.42 17.00 8.37
CA LEU A 104 -4.60 17.65 8.95
C LEU A 104 -4.13 18.78 9.86
N LYS A 105 -4.54 20.02 9.58
CA LYS A 105 -4.19 21.19 10.38
C LYS A 105 -5.45 21.72 11.06
N ARG A 106 -5.42 21.87 12.38
CA ARG A 106 -6.51 22.46 13.16
C ARG A 106 -6.59 23.97 12.89
N ALA A 107 -7.79 24.51 12.72
CA ALA A 107 -7.99 25.95 12.51
C ALA A 107 -7.52 26.76 13.74
N PHE A 108 -6.86 27.88 13.45
CA PHE A 108 -6.40 28.81 14.50
C PHE A 108 -7.59 29.34 15.32
N PRO A 109 -7.46 29.47 16.66
CA PRO A 109 -6.28 29.30 17.52
C PRO A 109 -6.14 27.88 18.10
N HIS A 110 -6.86 26.91 17.63
CA HIS A 110 -6.98 25.58 18.23
C HIS A 110 -5.79 24.66 17.92
N LYS A 111 -5.60 23.67 18.78
CA LYS A 111 -4.73 22.51 18.58
C LYS A 111 -5.57 21.25 18.67
N TRP A 112 -5.11 20.17 18.07
CA TRP A 112 -5.71 18.86 18.24
C TRP A 112 -5.62 18.41 19.71
N SER A 113 -6.66 17.76 20.19
CA SER A 113 -6.69 17.17 21.54
C SER A 113 -5.51 16.22 21.75
N SER A 114 -4.88 16.29 22.91
CA SER A 114 -3.73 15.43 23.28
C SER A 114 -4.14 14.10 23.91
N LYS A 115 -5.43 13.84 24.05
CA LYS A 115 -5.92 12.55 24.56
C LYS A 115 -5.72 11.46 23.50
N TRP A 116 -5.41 10.25 23.95
CA TRP A 116 -5.33 9.09 23.08
C TRP A 116 -6.66 8.82 22.36
N ASP A 117 -6.58 8.47 21.09
CA ASP A 117 -7.73 8.13 20.24
C ASP A 117 -8.86 9.19 20.20
N SER A 118 -8.54 10.43 20.60
CA SER A 118 -9.51 11.54 20.62
C SER A 118 -9.87 12.03 19.22
N ILE A 119 -9.00 11.85 18.23
CA ILE A 119 -9.21 12.23 16.85
C ILE A 119 -9.57 10.97 16.07
N LYS A 120 -10.75 10.95 15.46
CA LYS A 120 -11.13 9.90 14.50
C LYS A 120 -11.32 10.55 13.14
N ALA A 121 -10.58 10.10 12.15
CA ALA A 121 -10.70 10.54 10.76
C ALA A 121 -11.22 9.41 9.88
N GLU A 122 -12.31 9.66 9.16
CA GLU A 122 -12.82 8.82 8.08
C GLU A 122 -12.52 9.52 6.76
N TYR A 123 -11.81 8.85 5.85
CA TYR A 123 -11.28 9.46 4.63
C TYR A 123 -11.17 8.45 3.51
N MET A 124 -11.13 8.93 2.27
CA MET A 124 -10.79 8.13 1.10
C MET A 124 -9.29 8.25 0.83
N ALA A 125 -8.61 7.12 0.74
CA ALA A 125 -7.18 7.09 0.45
C ALA A 125 -6.82 5.99 -0.55
N GLY A 126 -5.71 6.20 -1.25
CA GLY A 126 -5.22 5.31 -2.28
C GLY A 126 -5.45 5.86 -3.69
N TYR A 127 -4.74 5.27 -4.61
CA TYR A 127 -4.86 5.56 -6.04
C TYR A 127 -5.72 4.50 -6.72
N GLU A 128 -6.43 4.90 -7.78
CA GLU A 128 -6.93 3.93 -8.75
C GLU A 128 -5.76 3.35 -9.55
N ALA A 129 -5.85 2.09 -9.98
CA ALA A 129 -4.75 1.40 -10.66
C ALA A 129 -4.29 2.14 -11.93
N GLU A 130 -5.23 2.76 -12.64
CA GLU A 130 -5.00 3.54 -13.86
C GLU A 130 -4.17 4.80 -13.63
N ALA A 131 -4.16 5.32 -12.39
CA ALA A 131 -3.40 6.51 -12.02
C ALA A 131 -1.93 6.21 -11.65
N VAL A 132 -1.56 4.93 -11.51
CA VAL A 132 -0.24 4.48 -11.03
C VAL A 132 0.32 3.35 -11.93
N PRO A 133 0.53 3.59 -13.23
CA PRO A 133 0.95 2.55 -14.17
C PRO A 133 2.31 1.92 -13.85
N ASP A 134 3.23 2.67 -13.26
CA ASP A 134 4.53 2.20 -12.77
C ASP A 134 4.38 1.20 -11.61
N LEU A 135 3.43 1.42 -10.70
CA LEU A 135 3.08 0.47 -9.65
C LEU A 135 2.45 -0.81 -10.24
N VAL A 136 1.59 -0.66 -11.25
CA VAL A 136 0.97 -1.78 -11.98
C VAL A 136 2.03 -2.62 -12.67
N GLU A 137 3.00 -1.99 -13.34
CA GLU A 137 4.13 -2.69 -13.95
C GLU A 137 4.98 -3.42 -12.90
N ALA A 138 5.30 -2.76 -11.79
CA ALA A 138 6.09 -3.36 -10.71
C ALA A 138 5.41 -4.60 -10.12
N ILE A 139 4.09 -4.57 -9.88
CA ILE A 139 3.38 -5.73 -9.33
C ILE A 139 3.28 -6.87 -10.34
N CYS A 140 3.09 -6.58 -11.63
CA CYS A 140 3.12 -7.59 -12.68
C CYS A 140 4.50 -8.27 -12.75
N ALA A 141 5.58 -7.50 -12.75
CA ALA A 141 6.95 -8.03 -12.78
C ALA A 141 7.27 -8.89 -11.55
N ILE A 142 6.85 -8.48 -10.35
CA ILE A 142 7.05 -9.27 -9.12
C ILE A 142 6.25 -10.57 -9.20
N THR A 143 4.98 -10.50 -9.60
CA THR A 143 4.10 -11.67 -9.68
C THR A 143 4.60 -12.68 -10.72
N THR A 144 4.99 -12.24 -11.91
CA THR A 144 5.53 -13.11 -12.97
C THR A 144 6.87 -13.72 -12.57
N GLY A 145 7.72 -12.95 -11.88
CA GLY A 145 8.98 -13.45 -11.33
C GLY A 145 8.78 -14.60 -10.34
N VAL A 146 7.77 -14.50 -9.47
CA VAL A 146 7.39 -15.59 -8.55
C VAL A 146 6.84 -16.80 -9.28
N MET A 147 6.07 -16.57 -10.34
CA MET A 147 5.46 -17.66 -11.13
C MET A 147 6.48 -18.42 -11.99
N SER A 148 7.54 -17.77 -12.46
CA SER A 148 8.57 -18.37 -13.30
C SER A 148 9.52 -19.31 -12.55
N VAL A 149 9.52 -19.26 -11.22
CA VAL A 149 10.39 -20.13 -10.40
C VAL A 149 9.59 -21.34 -9.91
N SER A 150 10.03 -22.53 -10.32
CA SER A 150 9.51 -23.78 -9.77
C SER A 150 9.84 -23.88 -8.28
N ALA A 151 8.89 -24.24 -7.45
CA ALA A 151 9.08 -24.37 -6.01
C ALA A 151 10.18 -25.42 -5.73
N GLY A 152 11.31 -24.98 -5.13
CA GLY A 152 12.42 -25.85 -4.72
C GLY A 152 13.55 -26.01 -5.73
N VAL A 153 13.49 -25.40 -6.92
CA VAL A 153 14.56 -25.48 -7.92
C VAL A 153 15.44 -24.22 -7.84
N ILE A 154 16.70 -24.42 -7.42
CA ILE A 154 17.72 -23.34 -7.35
C ILE A 154 18.56 -23.34 -8.62
N SER A 155 18.70 -24.50 -9.29
CA SER A 155 19.36 -24.66 -10.57
C SER A 155 18.80 -25.82 -11.36
N GLU A 156 18.66 -25.65 -12.65
CA GLU A 156 18.33 -26.73 -13.59
C GLU A 156 19.52 -26.96 -14.51
N SER A 157 19.87 -28.24 -14.73
CA SER A 157 20.86 -28.64 -15.68
C SER A 157 20.26 -29.68 -16.65
N ALA A 158 20.22 -29.32 -17.92
CA ALA A 158 19.80 -30.22 -18.98
C ALA A 158 20.79 -30.10 -20.15
N ASP A 159 21.24 -31.21 -20.71
CA ASP A 159 22.13 -31.28 -21.91
C ASP A 159 23.35 -30.36 -21.87
N GLY A 160 24.00 -30.24 -20.69
CA GLY A 160 25.23 -29.42 -20.53
C GLY A 160 25.02 -27.93 -20.41
N VAL A 161 23.75 -27.43 -20.38
CA VAL A 161 23.38 -26.07 -20.08
C VAL A 161 22.88 -26.01 -18.63
N SER A 162 23.58 -25.23 -17.77
CA SER A 162 23.17 -24.99 -16.41
C SER A 162 22.54 -23.60 -16.31
N ILE A 163 21.27 -23.55 -15.94
CA ILE A 163 20.55 -22.30 -15.66
C ILE A 163 20.45 -22.17 -14.12
N SER A 164 21.16 -21.17 -13.58
CA SER A 164 21.06 -20.83 -12.16
C SER A 164 20.10 -19.68 -11.97
N TYR A 165 19.05 -19.91 -11.21
CA TYR A 165 18.12 -18.83 -10.81
C TYR A 165 18.71 -18.15 -9.57
N SER A 166 18.84 -16.82 -9.60
CA SER A 166 19.30 -16.09 -8.42
C SER A 166 18.29 -16.28 -7.27
N GLN A 167 18.77 -16.52 -6.06
CA GLN A 167 17.93 -16.67 -4.87
C GLN A 167 17.00 -15.46 -4.64
N SER A 168 17.33 -14.30 -5.17
CA SER A 168 16.53 -13.08 -5.10
C SER A 168 15.25 -13.12 -5.94
N ALA A 169 15.14 -14.03 -6.93
CA ALA A 169 13.93 -14.23 -7.72
C ALA A 169 13.00 -15.31 -7.12
N SER A 170 13.48 -16.11 -6.16
CA SER A 170 12.80 -17.35 -5.77
C SER A 170 11.76 -17.24 -4.66
N SER A 171 11.61 -16.10 -4.00
CA SER A 171 10.49 -15.93 -3.06
C SER A 171 10.22 -14.46 -2.74
N ILE A 172 8.94 -14.09 -2.67
CA ILE A 172 8.50 -12.85 -2.02
C ILE A 172 8.99 -12.79 -0.55
N ALA A 173 9.25 -13.94 0.06
CA ALA A 173 9.86 -14.06 1.39
C ALA A 173 11.31 -13.54 1.43
N ALA A 174 12.04 -13.52 0.30
CA ALA A 174 13.37 -12.90 0.22
C ALA A 174 13.33 -11.36 0.12
N GLY A 175 12.14 -10.78 -0.04
CA GLY A 175 11.91 -9.34 -0.11
C GLY A 175 12.07 -8.76 -1.53
N LEU A 176 11.74 -7.48 -1.65
CA LEU A 176 11.85 -6.72 -2.89
C LEU A 176 13.33 -6.49 -3.25
N THR A 177 13.66 -6.57 -4.52
CA THR A 177 15.02 -6.23 -5.03
C THR A 177 15.31 -4.74 -4.87
N ALA A 178 16.58 -4.35 -4.97
CA ALA A 178 16.97 -2.95 -4.88
C ALA A 178 16.32 -2.09 -5.99
N ALA A 179 16.20 -2.62 -7.21
CA ALA A 179 15.54 -1.94 -8.32
C ALA A 179 14.03 -1.73 -8.05
N GLN A 180 13.34 -2.76 -7.56
CA GLN A 180 11.93 -2.67 -7.17
C GLN A 180 11.72 -1.65 -6.04
N LYS A 181 12.57 -1.68 -5.03
CA LYS A 181 12.53 -0.69 -3.93
C LYS A 181 12.72 0.74 -4.43
N SER A 182 13.66 0.95 -5.35
CA SER A 182 13.91 2.27 -5.96
C SER A 182 12.69 2.78 -6.73
N ALA A 183 12.01 1.93 -7.49
CA ALA A 183 10.78 2.29 -8.21
C ALA A 183 9.62 2.63 -7.26
N LEU A 184 9.59 2.01 -6.08
CA LEU A 184 8.52 2.20 -5.09
C LEU A 184 8.78 3.34 -4.09
N GLU A 185 9.96 3.98 -4.14
CA GLU A 185 10.35 4.99 -3.13
C GLU A 185 9.41 6.20 -3.10
N SER A 186 8.86 6.60 -4.27
CA SER A 186 7.88 7.69 -4.39
C SER A 186 6.55 7.42 -3.68
N TYR A 187 6.24 6.16 -3.41
CA TYR A 187 5.00 5.73 -2.74
C TYR A 187 5.15 5.54 -1.24
N LYS A 188 6.35 5.68 -0.68
CA LYS A 188 6.55 5.49 0.76
C LYS A 188 5.94 6.61 1.59
N VAL A 189 5.24 6.21 2.64
CA VAL A 189 4.88 7.14 3.72
C VAL A 189 6.04 7.20 4.70
N VAL A 190 6.61 8.40 4.86
CA VAL A 190 7.58 8.64 5.93
C VAL A 190 6.81 8.63 7.24
N SER A 191 6.99 7.58 8.04
CA SER A 191 6.42 7.54 9.39
C SER A 191 7.10 8.59 10.25
N SER A 192 6.31 9.46 10.87
CA SER A 192 6.79 10.47 11.81
C SER A 192 7.21 9.90 13.19
N HIS A 193 7.43 8.59 13.29
CA HIS A 193 7.93 7.95 14.51
C HIS A 193 9.45 8.02 14.51
N GLY A 194 10.01 9.07 15.11
CA GLY A 194 11.45 9.15 15.36
C GLY A 194 12.03 10.57 15.26
N ALA A 195 11.70 11.40 16.19
CA ALA A 195 12.54 12.49 16.65
C ALA A 195 12.31 12.69 18.16
#